data_c187d08a59ff04d82bd8b0fda811a7b3
#
_entry.id   c187d08a59ff04d82bd8b0fda811a7b3
#
_cell.length_a   1.000
_cell.length_b   1.000
_cell.length_c   1.000
_cell.angle_alpha   90.00
_cell.angle_beta   90.00
_cell.angle_gamma   90.00
#
_symmetry.space_group_name_H-M   'P 1'
#
loop_
_entity.id
_entity.type
_entity.pdbx_description
1 polymer ?
#
loop_
_entity_poly.entity_id
_entity_poly.type
_entity_poly.pdbx_seq_one_letter_code
_entity_poly.pdbx_strand_id
1 'polypeptide(L)'
;MLVLRDGESGPEVFMVRRHEDTAFMGGAHVFPGGRVDAADREAAEPRWCDGIADAAAHLAELPSVDAIAYHVAAVRELFEEAGVLLARGEDGHFVSFADAADRARFTQDRRDVYGGGLSLRDIVEREGLRLALDALVPFAHWVTPPVDVRQFDTRFFVTRAPAHQAPVHDDAETTHSVWITAADAIARCRADEIVLPPPTWTTLREIERFLTVDEVLEWTRQRRIVRREPKLVVQAGVKLLLLPGDPLVPERPADPPASETRFAFINGRWRAEAART
;
A
#
# COMPACT_ATOMS: atom_id res chain seq x y z
N MET A 1 -0.64 1.08 -0.68
CA MET A 1 -0.27 2.28 0.11
C MET A 1 -0.67 2.09 1.57
N LEU A 2 0.29 2.16 2.52
CA LEU A 2 0.01 2.14 3.95
C LEU A 2 -0.28 3.57 4.41
N VAL A 3 -1.50 3.87 4.76
CA VAL A 3 -1.87 5.15 5.37
C VAL A 3 -2.01 4.92 6.87
N LEU A 4 -1.24 5.64 7.67
CA LEU A 4 -1.15 5.46 9.10
C LEU A 4 -1.66 6.69 9.86
N ARG A 5 -2.28 6.46 11.00
CA ARG A 5 -2.57 7.48 12.01
C ARG A 5 -2.23 6.97 13.40
N ASP A 6 -1.96 7.89 14.32
CA ASP A 6 -1.81 7.49 15.72
C ASP A 6 -3.18 7.17 16.33
N GLY A 7 -3.30 5.99 16.90
CA GLY A 7 -4.47 5.52 17.65
C GLY A 7 -4.15 5.38 19.14
N GLU A 8 -5.15 5.02 19.95
CA GLU A 8 -4.99 4.90 21.41
C GLU A 8 -4.01 3.78 21.82
N SER A 9 -3.94 2.70 21.03
CA SER A 9 -3.14 1.52 21.33
C SER A 9 -1.93 1.35 20.40
N GLY A 10 -1.58 2.38 19.65
CA GLY A 10 -0.49 2.39 18.67
C GLY A 10 -0.96 2.81 17.27
N PRO A 11 -0.08 2.72 16.27
CA PRO A 11 -0.41 3.07 14.90
C PRO A 11 -1.57 2.24 14.36
N GLU A 12 -2.58 2.90 13.82
CA GLU A 12 -3.64 2.29 13.04
C GLU A 12 -3.34 2.46 11.56
N VAL A 13 -3.60 1.42 10.80
CA VAL A 13 -3.50 1.42 9.33
C VAL A 13 -4.87 1.40 8.70
N PHE A 14 -5.06 2.19 7.65
CA PHE A 14 -6.26 2.15 6.84
C PHE A 14 -6.24 0.95 5.91
N MET A 15 -7.27 0.11 5.99
CA MET A 15 -7.43 -1.07 5.16
C MET A 15 -8.77 -1.05 4.46
N VAL A 16 -8.83 -1.60 3.26
CA VAL A 16 -10.04 -1.79 2.48
C VAL A 16 -10.28 -3.27 2.23
N ARG A 17 -11.56 -3.67 2.17
CA ARG A 17 -11.96 -5.04 1.81
C ARG A 17 -12.30 -5.09 0.33
N ARG A 18 -11.60 -5.92 -0.43
CA ARG A 18 -11.89 -6.15 -1.85
C ARG A 18 -13.26 -6.77 -2.04
N HIS A 19 -13.93 -6.42 -3.14
CA HIS A 19 -15.18 -7.06 -3.53
C HIS A 19 -15.00 -8.59 -3.63
N GLU A 20 -16.00 -9.38 -3.21
CA GLU A 20 -15.88 -10.85 -3.19
C GLU A 20 -15.72 -11.45 -4.59
N ASP A 21 -16.32 -10.83 -5.61
CA ASP A 21 -16.26 -11.26 -7.00
C ASP A 21 -14.94 -10.87 -7.70
N THR A 22 -14.01 -10.23 -6.99
CA THR A 22 -12.71 -9.89 -7.56
C THR A 22 -11.93 -11.17 -7.87
N ALA A 23 -11.46 -11.31 -9.12
CA ALA A 23 -10.79 -12.52 -9.61
C ALA A 23 -9.52 -12.92 -8.83
N PHE A 24 -8.89 -11.98 -8.10
CA PHE A 24 -7.70 -12.24 -7.31
C PHE A 24 -7.94 -11.80 -5.86
N MET A 25 -7.96 -12.76 -4.94
CA MET A 25 -8.12 -12.55 -3.48
C MET A 25 -9.37 -11.74 -3.09
N GLY A 26 -10.54 -12.05 -3.68
CA GLY A 26 -11.81 -11.46 -3.29
C GLY A 26 -12.10 -11.63 -1.80
N GLY A 27 -12.70 -10.62 -1.17
CA GLY A 27 -12.99 -10.58 0.26
C GLY A 27 -11.78 -10.33 1.17
N ALA A 28 -10.56 -10.24 0.63
CA ALA A 28 -9.36 -9.97 1.42
C ALA A 28 -9.28 -8.50 1.85
N HIS A 29 -8.72 -8.27 3.03
CA HIS A 29 -8.35 -6.94 3.50
C HIS A 29 -6.94 -6.60 3.00
N VAL A 30 -6.84 -5.49 2.31
CA VAL A 30 -5.61 -5.01 1.67
C VAL A 30 -5.40 -3.53 1.95
N PHE A 31 -4.23 -3.02 1.63
CA PHE A 31 -3.97 -1.59 1.57
C PHE A 31 -4.46 -1.04 0.23
N PRO A 32 -4.94 0.21 0.14
CA PRO A 32 -5.26 0.85 -1.13
C PRO A 32 -4.11 0.79 -2.12
N GLY A 33 -4.41 0.55 -3.41
CA GLY A 33 -3.39 0.54 -4.46
C GLY A 33 -3.71 -0.36 -5.65
N GLY A 34 -3.21 0.05 -6.81
CA GLY A 34 -3.40 -0.62 -8.08
C GLY A 34 -2.19 -0.53 -8.99
N ARG A 35 -2.38 -0.22 -10.26
CA ARG A 35 -1.35 -0.24 -11.30
C ARG A 35 -0.84 1.14 -11.63
N VAL A 36 0.36 1.20 -12.19
CA VAL A 36 0.87 2.42 -12.81
C VAL A 36 0.28 2.56 -14.21
N ASP A 37 -0.37 3.68 -14.47
CA ASP A 37 -0.99 4.02 -15.75
C ASP A 37 -0.13 4.99 -16.57
N ALA A 38 -0.53 5.19 -17.85
CA ALA A 38 0.14 6.16 -18.70
C ALA A 38 0.01 7.60 -18.17
N ALA A 39 -1.15 7.96 -17.63
CA ALA A 39 -1.42 9.27 -17.05
C ALA A 39 -0.52 9.57 -15.83
N ASP A 40 -0.11 8.55 -15.06
CA ASP A 40 0.82 8.73 -13.94
C ASP A 40 2.21 9.18 -14.43
N ARG A 41 2.67 8.67 -15.58
CA ARG A 41 3.92 9.11 -16.21
C ARG A 41 3.84 10.53 -16.77
N GLU A 42 2.69 10.92 -17.29
CA GLU A 42 2.45 12.27 -17.80
C GLU A 42 2.41 13.30 -16.65
N ALA A 43 1.92 12.91 -15.48
CA ALA A 43 1.91 13.75 -14.29
C ALA A 43 3.25 13.79 -13.54
N ALA A 44 4.23 12.98 -13.93
CA ALA A 44 5.53 12.85 -13.28
C ALA A 44 6.50 14.02 -13.63
N GLU A 45 6.06 15.25 -13.43
CA GLU A 45 6.82 16.46 -13.75
C GLU A 45 6.94 17.44 -12.57
N PRO A 46 8.06 18.22 -12.50
CA PRO A 46 8.31 19.16 -11.42
C PRO A 46 7.21 20.22 -11.20
N ARG A 47 6.45 20.56 -12.23
CA ARG A 47 5.38 21.57 -12.10
C ARG A 47 4.17 21.06 -11.33
N TRP A 48 3.94 19.74 -11.27
CA TRP A 48 2.78 19.14 -10.59
C TRP A 48 3.15 18.35 -9.31
N CYS A 49 4.45 18.13 -9.08
CA CYS A 49 4.90 17.27 -7.98
C CYS A 49 5.98 17.96 -7.15
N ASP A 50 5.90 17.80 -5.84
CA ASP A 50 6.97 18.04 -4.88
C ASP A 50 7.72 16.73 -4.62
N GLY A 51 9.01 16.81 -4.21
CA GLY A 51 9.80 15.64 -3.85
C GLY A 51 10.23 14.74 -5.02
N ILE A 52 10.26 15.25 -6.25
CA ILE A 52 10.64 14.46 -7.44
C ILE A 52 12.04 13.84 -7.31
N ALA A 53 13.00 14.59 -6.76
CA ALA A 53 14.38 14.09 -6.60
C ALA A 53 14.41 12.90 -5.64
N ASP A 54 13.69 12.99 -4.53
CA ASP A 54 13.58 11.92 -3.54
C ASP A 54 12.85 10.71 -4.12
N ALA A 55 11.72 10.94 -4.83
CA ALA A 55 10.97 9.88 -5.50
C ALA A 55 11.82 9.12 -6.52
N ALA A 56 12.63 9.82 -7.33
CA ALA A 56 13.57 9.20 -8.26
C ALA A 56 14.67 8.41 -7.53
N ALA A 57 15.21 8.95 -6.43
CA ALA A 57 16.25 8.31 -5.64
C ALA A 57 15.74 7.07 -4.88
N HIS A 58 14.50 7.08 -4.44
CA HIS A 58 13.86 5.98 -3.71
C HIS A 58 13.78 4.68 -4.53
N LEU A 59 13.64 4.77 -5.84
CA LEU A 59 13.54 3.64 -6.77
C LEU A 59 14.62 3.75 -7.85
N ALA A 60 15.85 4.04 -7.44
CA ALA A 60 16.99 4.31 -8.33
C ALA A 60 17.37 3.16 -9.30
N GLU A 61 16.82 1.95 -9.07
CA GLU A 61 16.94 0.82 -9.99
C GLU A 61 16.04 0.94 -11.23
N LEU A 62 15.12 1.91 -11.25
CA LEU A 62 14.22 2.20 -12.37
C LEU A 62 14.67 3.48 -13.11
N PRO A 63 14.25 3.67 -14.39
CA PRO A 63 14.32 4.98 -15.01
C PRO A 63 13.57 6.02 -14.17
N SER A 64 14.11 7.24 -14.04
CA SER A 64 13.57 8.27 -13.14
C SER A 64 12.07 8.55 -13.39
N VAL A 65 11.63 8.59 -14.65
CA VAL A 65 10.21 8.80 -14.99
C VAL A 65 9.33 7.67 -14.45
N ASP A 66 9.78 6.43 -14.51
CA ASP A 66 9.04 5.29 -13.96
C ASP A 66 9.05 5.30 -12.43
N ALA A 67 10.18 5.63 -11.81
CA ALA A 67 10.29 5.77 -10.36
C ALA A 67 9.30 6.81 -9.81
N ILE A 68 9.21 7.98 -10.46
CA ILE A 68 8.27 9.03 -10.10
C ILE A 68 6.83 8.58 -10.37
N ALA A 69 6.56 7.92 -11.51
CA ALA A 69 5.23 7.42 -11.84
C ALA A 69 4.67 6.40 -10.83
N TYR A 70 5.52 5.58 -10.19
CA TYR A 70 5.10 4.72 -9.08
C TYR A 70 4.58 5.52 -7.88
N HIS A 71 5.20 6.67 -7.57
CA HIS A 71 4.74 7.54 -6.49
C HIS A 71 3.44 8.25 -6.88
N VAL A 72 3.33 8.74 -8.11
CA VAL A 72 2.08 9.35 -8.63
C VAL A 72 0.93 8.34 -8.62
N ALA A 73 1.17 7.12 -9.11
CA ALA A 73 0.19 6.04 -9.08
C ALA A 73 -0.27 5.74 -7.64
N ALA A 74 0.66 5.73 -6.68
CA ALA A 74 0.33 5.51 -5.28
C ALA A 74 -0.59 6.61 -4.71
N VAL A 75 -0.39 7.88 -5.10
CA VAL A 75 -1.29 8.99 -4.75
C VAL A 75 -2.64 8.84 -5.43
N ARG A 76 -2.68 8.51 -6.74
CA ARG A 76 -3.92 8.34 -7.50
C ARG A 76 -4.78 7.22 -6.92
N GLU A 77 -4.21 6.04 -6.75
CA GLU A 77 -4.90 4.88 -6.21
C GLU A 77 -5.42 5.12 -4.78
N LEU A 78 -4.65 5.85 -3.96
CA LEU A 78 -5.11 6.26 -2.64
C LEU A 78 -6.31 7.20 -2.73
N PHE A 79 -6.31 8.12 -3.69
CA PHE A 79 -7.45 9.02 -3.90
C PHE A 79 -8.66 8.24 -4.43
N GLU A 80 -8.48 7.34 -5.39
CA GLU A 80 -9.56 6.52 -5.95
C GLU A 80 -10.17 5.56 -4.93
N GLU A 81 -9.37 4.80 -4.19
CA GLU A 81 -9.86 3.76 -3.29
C GLU A 81 -10.19 4.24 -1.88
N ALA A 82 -9.55 5.33 -1.41
CA ALA A 82 -9.73 5.83 -0.05
C ALA A 82 -10.22 7.28 0.04
N GLY A 83 -10.27 8.03 -1.05
CA GLY A 83 -10.65 9.44 -1.04
C GLY A 83 -9.64 10.35 -0.35
N VAL A 84 -8.38 9.92 -0.21
CA VAL A 84 -7.30 10.69 0.38
C VAL A 84 -6.39 11.23 -0.72
N LEU A 85 -6.29 12.55 -0.83
CA LEU A 85 -5.43 13.22 -1.80
C LEU A 85 -4.17 13.76 -1.13
N LEU A 86 -3.03 13.17 -1.44
CA LEU A 86 -1.72 13.65 -0.99
C LEU A 86 -1.24 14.77 -1.92
N ALA A 87 -1.84 15.96 -1.75
CA ALA A 87 -1.47 17.17 -2.48
C ALA A 87 -1.46 18.36 -1.55
N ARG A 88 -0.61 19.35 -1.84
CA ARG A 88 -0.43 20.57 -1.05
C ARG A 88 -0.75 21.80 -1.88
N GLY A 89 -1.27 22.83 -1.19
CA GLY A 89 -1.40 24.17 -1.73
C GLY A 89 -0.08 24.94 -1.72
N GLU A 90 -0.11 26.17 -2.21
CA GLU A 90 1.04 27.10 -2.19
C GLU A 90 1.56 27.40 -0.78
N ASP A 91 0.70 27.26 0.24
CA ASP A 91 1.04 27.43 1.65
C ASP A 91 1.82 26.22 2.24
N GLY A 92 2.03 25.19 1.45
CA GLY A 92 2.73 23.95 1.85
C GLY A 92 1.90 22.99 2.70
N HIS A 93 0.63 23.31 3.00
CA HIS A 93 -0.27 22.45 3.75
C HIS A 93 -1.02 21.47 2.82
N PHE A 94 -1.30 20.29 3.33
CA PHE A 94 -2.18 19.35 2.63
C PHE A 94 -3.56 19.96 2.41
N VAL A 95 -4.13 19.72 1.23
CA VAL A 95 -5.51 20.11 0.93
C VAL A 95 -6.46 19.55 2.00
N SER A 96 -7.42 20.36 2.42
CA SER A 96 -8.39 20.02 3.46
C SER A 96 -9.76 19.73 2.86
N PHE A 97 -10.44 18.71 3.35
CA PHE A 97 -11.84 18.39 3.02
C PHE A 97 -12.78 18.72 4.19
N ALA A 98 -12.38 19.62 5.07
CA ALA A 98 -13.21 20.04 6.21
C ALA A 98 -14.46 20.83 5.76
N ASP A 99 -14.33 21.66 4.72
CA ASP A 99 -15.46 22.38 4.13
C ASP A 99 -16.38 21.44 3.33
N ALA A 100 -17.69 21.67 3.39
CA ALA A 100 -18.67 20.81 2.74
C ALA A 100 -18.64 20.92 1.20
N ALA A 101 -18.36 22.12 0.67
CA ALA A 101 -18.28 22.34 -0.77
C ALA A 101 -17.03 21.68 -1.35
N ASP A 102 -15.88 21.82 -0.67
CA ASP A 102 -14.64 21.14 -1.05
C ASP A 102 -14.81 19.64 -1.02
N ARG A 103 -15.37 19.11 0.07
CA ARG A 103 -15.65 17.67 0.21
C ARG A 103 -16.53 17.14 -0.92
N ALA A 104 -17.58 17.86 -1.29
CA ALA A 104 -18.49 17.47 -2.38
C ALA A 104 -17.75 17.49 -3.73
N ARG A 105 -16.95 18.52 -4.01
CA ARG A 105 -16.15 18.65 -5.23
C ARG A 105 -15.14 17.54 -5.37
N PHE A 106 -14.29 17.31 -4.36
CA PHE A 106 -13.29 16.25 -4.41
C PHE A 106 -13.91 14.83 -4.40
N THR A 107 -15.10 14.67 -3.83
CA THR A 107 -15.86 13.41 -3.96
C THR A 107 -16.29 13.17 -5.41
N GLN A 108 -16.70 14.22 -6.14
CA GLN A 108 -17.02 14.10 -7.56
C GLN A 108 -15.76 13.86 -8.38
N ASP A 109 -14.67 14.59 -8.14
CA ASP A 109 -13.38 14.39 -8.79
C ASP A 109 -12.87 12.96 -8.65
N ARG A 110 -12.98 12.38 -7.45
CA ARG A 110 -12.64 10.98 -7.18
C ARG A 110 -13.38 10.01 -8.11
N ARG A 111 -14.68 10.22 -8.33
CA ARG A 111 -15.49 9.40 -9.24
C ARG A 111 -15.06 9.58 -10.69
N ASP A 112 -14.74 10.80 -11.07
CA ASP A 112 -14.33 11.13 -12.44
C ASP A 112 -12.92 10.58 -12.75
N VAL A 113 -12.01 10.56 -11.76
CA VAL A 113 -10.69 9.91 -11.89
C VAL A 113 -10.87 8.40 -12.03
N TYR A 114 -11.65 7.77 -11.15
CA TYR A 114 -11.95 6.34 -11.24
C TYR A 114 -12.58 5.95 -12.58
N GLY A 115 -13.48 6.79 -13.10
CA GLY A 115 -14.11 6.60 -14.42
C GLY A 115 -13.23 6.92 -15.61
N GLY A 116 -12.00 7.41 -15.41
CA GLY A 116 -11.07 7.79 -16.49
C GLY A 116 -11.45 9.09 -17.21
N GLY A 117 -12.40 9.85 -16.68
CA GLY A 117 -12.83 11.15 -17.24
C GLY A 117 -11.98 12.34 -16.78
N LEU A 118 -11.17 12.16 -15.73
CA LEU A 118 -10.30 13.18 -15.15
C LEU A 118 -8.97 12.54 -14.73
N SER A 119 -7.87 13.28 -14.80
CA SER A 119 -6.58 12.84 -14.26
C SER A 119 -6.21 13.61 -12.98
N LEU A 120 -5.27 13.08 -12.18
CA LEU A 120 -4.72 13.84 -11.05
C LEU A 120 -4.10 15.18 -11.51
N ARG A 121 -3.47 15.18 -12.68
CA ARG A 121 -2.90 16.40 -13.28
C ARG A 121 -3.97 17.47 -13.43
N ASP A 122 -5.14 17.12 -13.98
CA ASP A 122 -6.22 18.08 -14.20
C ASP A 122 -6.73 18.66 -12.88
N ILE A 123 -6.77 17.84 -11.81
CA ILE A 123 -7.15 18.30 -10.47
C ILE A 123 -6.12 19.28 -9.93
N VAL A 124 -4.84 18.92 -9.92
CA VAL A 124 -3.81 19.78 -9.33
C VAL A 124 -3.63 21.08 -10.11
N GLU A 125 -3.77 21.07 -11.44
CA GLU A 125 -3.78 22.29 -12.27
C GLU A 125 -4.97 23.18 -11.96
N ARG A 126 -6.17 22.62 -11.86
CA ARG A 126 -7.39 23.39 -11.57
C ARG A 126 -7.39 23.99 -10.17
N GLU A 127 -6.93 23.24 -9.19
CA GLU A 127 -6.95 23.62 -7.77
C GLU A 127 -5.68 24.38 -7.32
N GLY A 128 -4.68 24.54 -8.19
CA GLY A 128 -3.39 25.15 -7.82
C GLY A 128 -2.61 24.32 -6.79
N LEU A 129 -2.72 22.99 -6.87
CA LEU A 129 -2.08 22.05 -5.95
C LEU A 129 -0.83 21.42 -6.56
N ARG A 130 -0.05 20.73 -5.72
CA ARG A 130 1.08 19.90 -6.12
C ARG A 130 1.02 18.56 -5.38
N LEU A 131 1.24 17.44 -6.09
CA LEU A 131 1.30 16.11 -5.49
C LEU A 131 2.50 16.01 -4.55
N ALA A 132 2.27 15.58 -3.32
CA ALA A 132 3.27 15.51 -2.26
C ALA A 132 4.00 14.17 -2.27
N LEU A 133 4.88 13.94 -3.27
CA LEU A 133 5.60 12.66 -3.39
C LEU A 133 6.62 12.45 -2.26
N ASP A 134 7.14 13.52 -1.67
CA ASP A 134 8.00 13.51 -0.48
C ASP A 134 7.30 13.00 0.79
N ALA A 135 5.97 12.97 0.81
CA ALA A 135 5.21 12.38 1.91
C ALA A 135 5.20 10.83 1.86
N LEU A 136 5.64 10.23 0.75
CA LEU A 136 5.66 8.79 0.57
C LEU A 136 7.05 8.23 0.88
N VAL A 137 7.11 7.30 1.83
CA VAL A 137 8.34 6.57 2.14
C VAL A 137 8.22 5.14 1.58
N PRO A 138 9.16 4.66 0.74
CA PRO A 138 9.14 3.27 0.26
C PRO A 138 9.16 2.30 1.44
N PHE A 139 8.25 1.32 1.43
CA PHE A 139 8.09 0.39 2.54
C PHE A 139 8.52 -1.04 2.19
N ALA A 140 8.08 -1.59 1.07
CA ALA A 140 8.41 -2.95 0.66
C ALA A 140 8.33 -3.12 -0.85
N HIS A 141 9.03 -4.14 -1.37
CA HIS A 141 9.01 -4.53 -2.76
C HIS A 141 8.65 -6.01 -2.86
N TRP A 142 7.47 -6.31 -3.39
CA TRP A 142 6.97 -7.66 -3.56
C TRP A 142 6.84 -8.03 -5.02
N VAL A 143 7.32 -9.23 -5.38
CA VAL A 143 7.18 -9.77 -6.73
C VAL A 143 6.48 -11.12 -6.65
N THR A 144 5.43 -11.29 -7.45
CA THR A 144 4.70 -12.56 -7.50
C THR A 144 5.60 -13.68 -8.06
N PRO A 145 5.58 -14.89 -7.48
CA PRO A 145 6.34 -16.02 -8.02
C PRO A 145 6.01 -16.29 -9.50
N PRO A 146 6.97 -16.75 -10.32
CA PRO A 146 6.80 -16.95 -11.77
C PRO A 146 5.84 -18.12 -12.13
N VAL A 147 5.25 -18.77 -11.16
CA VAL A 147 4.32 -19.90 -11.34
C VAL A 147 2.86 -19.46 -11.44
N ASP A 148 2.55 -18.17 -11.25
CA ASP A 148 1.21 -17.63 -11.38
C ASP A 148 0.98 -17.06 -12.79
N VAL A 149 -0.27 -17.13 -13.27
CA VAL A 149 -0.67 -16.61 -14.59
C VAL A 149 -0.51 -15.09 -14.67
N ARG A 150 -0.57 -14.41 -13.52
CA ARG A 150 -0.35 -12.95 -13.40
C ARG A 150 0.81 -12.69 -12.46
N GLN A 151 1.85 -12.07 -12.99
CA GLN A 151 2.98 -11.58 -12.19
C GLN A 151 2.76 -10.11 -11.86
N PHE A 152 2.95 -9.76 -10.60
CA PHE A 152 2.89 -8.38 -10.11
C PHE A 152 4.27 -8.02 -9.56
N ASP A 153 4.79 -6.87 -9.95
CA ASP A 153 5.92 -6.19 -9.32
C ASP A 153 5.36 -5.00 -8.56
N THR A 154 5.23 -5.14 -7.23
CA THR A 154 4.46 -4.22 -6.40
C THR A 154 5.37 -3.48 -5.43
N ARG A 155 5.34 -2.15 -5.48
CA ARG A 155 6.02 -1.26 -4.53
C ARG A 155 5.01 -0.79 -3.49
N PHE A 156 5.37 -0.98 -2.22
CA PHE A 156 4.59 -0.50 -1.09
C PHE A 156 5.21 0.79 -0.57
N PHE A 157 4.37 1.76 -0.29
CA PHE A 157 4.76 3.02 0.34
C PHE A 157 4.00 3.19 1.64
N VAL A 158 4.57 3.94 2.58
CA VAL A 158 3.92 4.34 3.82
C VAL A 158 3.87 5.86 3.91
N THR A 159 2.77 6.36 4.46
CA THR A 159 2.55 7.78 4.73
C THR A 159 1.72 7.98 5.99
N ARG A 160 1.82 9.15 6.62
CA ARG A 160 0.88 9.61 7.63
C ARG A 160 -0.40 10.11 6.95
N ALA A 161 -1.55 9.79 7.50
CA ALA A 161 -2.83 10.34 7.05
C ALA A 161 -2.83 11.87 7.19
N PRO A 162 -3.20 12.62 6.13
CA PRO A 162 -3.37 14.06 6.24
C PRO A 162 -4.46 14.42 7.25
N ALA A 163 -4.24 15.48 8.02
CA ALA A 163 -5.29 16.05 8.84
C ALA A 163 -6.46 16.55 7.96
N HIS A 164 -7.68 16.50 8.49
CA HIS A 164 -8.88 17.00 7.82
C HIS A 164 -9.30 16.26 6.53
N GLN A 165 -8.76 15.06 6.31
CA GLN A 165 -9.23 14.12 5.31
C GLN A 165 -9.66 12.82 6.00
N ALA A 166 -10.90 12.40 5.78
CA ALA A 166 -11.46 11.17 6.36
C ALA A 166 -11.52 10.08 5.28
N PRO A 167 -10.63 9.08 5.33
CA PRO A 167 -10.65 7.99 4.35
C PRO A 167 -11.94 7.19 4.41
N VAL A 168 -12.49 6.89 3.23
CA VAL A 168 -13.70 6.06 3.05
C VAL A 168 -13.51 5.24 1.77
N HIS A 169 -13.91 3.95 1.79
CA HIS A 169 -13.89 3.09 0.61
C HIS A 169 -14.74 3.65 -0.55
N ASP A 170 -14.57 3.10 -1.74
CA ASP A 170 -15.16 3.61 -2.98
C ASP A 170 -16.54 3.02 -3.33
N ASP A 171 -16.95 1.93 -2.69
CA ASP A 171 -18.15 1.12 -2.99
C ASP A 171 -18.14 0.46 -4.39
N ALA A 172 -17.04 0.56 -5.15
CA ALA A 172 -16.89 -0.02 -6.47
C ALA A 172 -15.94 -1.24 -6.46
N GLU A 173 -14.66 -1.03 -6.18
CA GLU A 173 -13.68 -2.11 -6.04
C GLU A 173 -13.58 -2.63 -4.62
N THR A 174 -13.95 -1.80 -3.64
CA THR A 174 -13.88 -2.10 -2.21
C THR A 174 -15.24 -1.89 -1.54
N THR A 175 -15.60 -2.78 -0.62
CA THR A 175 -16.92 -2.84 0.00
C THR A 175 -16.95 -2.43 1.46
N HIS A 176 -15.80 -2.26 2.07
CA HIS A 176 -15.65 -1.91 3.48
C HIS A 176 -14.28 -1.31 3.74
N SER A 177 -14.20 -0.40 4.68
CA SER A 177 -12.93 0.15 5.15
C SER A 177 -12.86 0.20 6.66
N VAL A 178 -11.65 0.10 7.19
CA VAL A 178 -11.41 0.10 8.62
C VAL A 178 -10.05 0.73 8.94
N TRP A 179 -10.03 1.49 10.04
CA TRP A 179 -8.81 1.79 10.77
C TRP A 179 -8.59 0.70 11.81
N ILE A 180 -7.43 0.06 11.79
CA ILE A 180 -7.14 -1.08 12.65
C ILE A 180 -5.66 -1.10 13.02
N THR A 181 -5.33 -1.47 14.25
CA THR A 181 -3.94 -1.73 14.63
C THR A 181 -3.42 -2.99 13.94
N ALA A 182 -2.11 -3.06 13.72
CA ALA A 182 -1.51 -4.25 13.13
C ALA A 182 -1.78 -5.51 13.98
N ALA A 183 -1.70 -5.38 15.31
CA ALA A 183 -1.96 -6.47 16.24
C ALA A 183 -3.39 -7.01 16.14
N ASP A 184 -4.40 -6.11 16.09
CA ASP A 184 -5.80 -6.50 15.96
C ASP A 184 -6.10 -7.15 14.61
N ALA A 185 -5.54 -6.60 13.51
CA ALA A 185 -5.71 -7.20 12.20
C ALA A 185 -5.17 -8.63 12.14
N ILE A 186 -3.99 -8.86 12.72
CA ILE A 186 -3.38 -10.19 12.82
C ILE A 186 -4.21 -11.12 13.70
N ALA A 187 -4.68 -10.63 14.86
CA ALA A 187 -5.52 -11.42 15.75
C ALA A 187 -6.85 -11.84 15.08
N ARG A 188 -7.52 -10.91 14.40
CA ARG A 188 -8.75 -11.18 13.65
C ARG A 188 -8.52 -12.13 12.47
N CYS A 189 -7.37 -12.04 11.80
CA CYS A 189 -7.03 -12.99 10.74
C CYS A 189 -6.79 -14.40 11.31
N ARG A 190 -6.14 -14.53 12.48
CA ARG A 190 -5.97 -15.82 13.17
C ARG A 190 -7.31 -16.43 13.65
N ALA A 191 -8.27 -15.57 14.00
CA ALA A 191 -9.63 -15.96 14.37
C ALA A 191 -10.53 -16.26 13.15
N ASP A 192 -10.02 -16.20 11.91
CA ASP A 192 -10.77 -16.37 10.66
C ASP A 192 -11.84 -15.30 10.39
N GLU A 193 -11.82 -14.17 11.09
CA GLU A 193 -12.76 -13.06 10.91
C GLU A 193 -12.45 -12.24 9.65
N ILE A 194 -11.16 -12.11 9.31
CA ILE A 194 -10.70 -11.41 8.11
C ILE A 194 -9.67 -12.24 7.34
N VAL A 195 -9.46 -11.93 6.07
CA VAL A 195 -8.45 -12.57 5.23
C VAL A 195 -7.35 -11.57 4.93
N LEU A 196 -6.11 -11.90 5.27
CA LEU A 196 -4.93 -11.12 4.95
C LEU A 196 -4.05 -11.86 3.94
N PRO A 197 -3.76 -11.29 2.77
CA PRO A 197 -2.76 -11.82 1.86
C PRO A 197 -1.36 -11.86 2.49
N PRO A 198 -0.47 -12.77 2.07
CA PRO A 198 0.89 -12.88 2.61
C PRO A 198 1.68 -11.56 2.65
N PRO A 199 1.68 -10.71 1.60
CA PRO A 199 2.33 -9.40 1.67
C PRO A 199 1.71 -8.48 2.73
N THR A 200 0.39 -8.46 2.86
CA THR A 200 -0.33 -7.64 3.86
C THR A 200 -0.02 -8.12 5.27
N TRP A 201 -0.11 -9.44 5.50
CA TRP A 201 0.26 -10.05 6.79
C TRP A 201 1.70 -9.68 7.20
N THR A 202 2.66 -9.91 6.31
CA THR A 202 4.08 -9.64 6.60
C THR A 202 4.31 -8.17 6.91
N THR A 203 3.69 -7.28 6.16
CA THR A 203 3.77 -5.82 6.39
C THR A 203 3.22 -5.44 7.77
N LEU A 204 2.06 -5.97 8.15
CA LEU A 204 1.48 -5.73 9.48
C LEU A 204 2.41 -6.26 10.59
N ARG A 205 2.98 -7.46 10.43
CA ARG A 205 3.96 -8.01 11.38
C ARG A 205 5.21 -7.14 11.56
N GLU A 206 5.62 -6.42 10.53
CA GLU A 206 6.77 -5.50 10.62
C GLU A 206 6.46 -4.25 11.42
N ILE A 207 5.21 -3.74 11.35
CA ILE A 207 4.84 -2.48 12.01
C ILE A 207 4.21 -2.66 13.39
N GLU A 208 3.75 -3.86 13.77
CA GLU A 208 3.01 -4.08 15.04
C GLU A 208 3.81 -3.74 16.31
N ARG A 209 5.13 -3.66 16.22
CA ARG A 209 6.02 -3.38 17.35
C ARG A 209 6.17 -1.90 17.72
N PHE A 210 5.71 -1.00 16.83
CA PHE A 210 5.87 0.44 17.02
C PHE A 210 4.68 1.04 17.77
N LEU A 211 4.93 2.08 18.52
CA LEU A 211 3.93 2.76 19.35
C LEU A 211 3.38 4.03 18.68
N THR A 212 4.13 4.60 17.72
CA THR A 212 3.74 5.82 17.01
C THR A 212 3.99 5.70 15.51
N VAL A 213 3.28 6.52 14.72
CA VAL A 213 3.50 6.62 13.28
C VAL A 213 4.90 7.16 12.97
N ASP A 214 5.42 8.08 13.79
CA ASP A 214 6.76 8.63 13.58
C ASP A 214 7.85 7.57 13.71
N GLU A 215 7.72 6.65 14.66
CA GLU A 215 8.63 5.51 14.80
C GLU A 215 8.60 4.60 13.55
N VAL A 216 7.42 4.33 13.00
CA VAL A 216 7.29 3.55 11.75
C VAL A 216 7.98 4.26 10.59
N LEU A 217 7.72 5.55 10.42
CA LEU A 217 8.29 6.33 9.31
C LEU A 217 9.81 6.44 9.43
N GLU A 218 10.33 6.71 10.62
CA GLU A 218 11.76 6.82 10.87
C GLU A 218 12.47 5.49 10.62
N TRP A 219 11.95 4.39 11.17
CA TRP A 219 12.49 3.06 10.90
C TRP A 219 12.46 2.73 9.39
N THR A 220 11.37 3.10 8.69
CA THR A 220 11.25 2.83 7.27
C THR A 220 12.27 3.60 6.44
N ARG A 221 12.55 4.87 6.77
CA ARG A 221 13.58 5.69 6.08
C ARG A 221 14.99 5.13 6.24
N GLN A 222 15.28 4.51 7.38
CA GLN A 222 16.62 4.01 7.70
C GLN A 222 16.93 2.64 7.10
N ARG A 223 15.93 1.89 6.68
CA ARG A 223 16.13 0.54 6.19
C ARG A 223 16.32 0.46 4.69
N ARG A 224 17.09 -0.52 4.25
CA ARG A 224 17.15 -0.89 2.84
C ARG A 224 15.92 -1.72 2.46
N ILE A 225 15.25 -1.36 1.37
CA ILE A 225 14.18 -2.17 0.79
C ILE A 225 14.79 -3.32 -0.01
N VAL A 226 14.43 -4.54 0.36
CA VAL A 226 14.85 -5.77 -0.33
C VAL A 226 13.69 -6.30 -1.16
N ARG A 227 13.97 -6.67 -2.42
CA ARG A 227 13.01 -7.33 -3.30
C ARG A 227 12.64 -8.70 -2.72
N ARG A 228 11.36 -8.89 -2.42
CA ARG A 228 10.79 -10.13 -1.89
C ARG A 228 10.06 -10.87 -3.00
N GLU A 229 10.65 -11.95 -3.44
CA GLU A 229 10.06 -12.87 -4.41
C GLU A 229 9.88 -14.23 -3.71
N PRO A 230 8.67 -14.54 -3.22
CA PRO A 230 8.40 -15.79 -2.55
C PRO A 230 8.57 -16.96 -3.52
N LYS A 231 8.87 -18.16 -2.98
CA LYS A 231 8.93 -19.40 -3.74
C LYS A 231 7.72 -20.25 -3.44
N LEU A 232 6.97 -20.62 -4.47
CA LEU A 232 5.87 -21.56 -4.33
C LEU A 232 6.42 -22.99 -4.43
N VAL A 233 6.13 -23.81 -3.42
CA VAL A 233 6.45 -25.24 -3.41
C VAL A 233 5.22 -26.07 -3.02
N VAL A 234 5.21 -27.35 -3.35
CA VAL A 234 4.18 -28.31 -2.89
C VAL A 234 4.87 -29.34 -2.01
N GLN A 235 4.45 -29.45 -0.75
CA GLN A 235 4.97 -30.42 0.19
C GLN A 235 3.80 -31.20 0.81
N ALA A 236 3.84 -32.51 0.73
CA ALA A 236 2.77 -33.42 1.23
C ALA A 236 1.35 -33.01 0.71
N GLY A 237 1.26 -32.54 -0.54
CA GLY A 237 0.00 -32.11 -1.16
C GLY A 237 -0.46 -30.70 -0.77
N VAL A 238 0.24 -29.99 0.12
CA VAL A 238 -0.06 -28.62 0.54
C VAL A 238 0.81 -27.66 -0.26
N LYS A 239 0.18 -26.60 -0.81
CA LYS A 239 0.92 -25.47 -1.42
C LYS A 239 1.49 -24.60 -0.31
N LEU A 240 2.80 -24.36 -0.37
CA LEU A 240 3.52 -23.50 0.56
C LEU A 240 4.12 -22.31 -0.22
N LEU A 241 3.92 -21.12 0.30
CA LEU A 241 4.60 -19.90 -0.16
C LEU A 241 5.71 -19.59 0.84
N LEU A 242 6.97 -19.73 0.40
CA LEU A 242 8.17 -19.54 1.22
C LEU A 242 8.77 -18.16 0.95
N LEU A 243 8.92 -17.38 2.00
CA LEU A 243 9.58 -16.07 1.92
C LEU A 243 11.12 -16.22 1.97
N PRO A 244 11.87 -15.22 1.50
CA PRO A 244 13.30 -15.12 1.77
C PRO A 244 13.57 -15.26 3.28
N GLY A 245 14.52 -16.12 3.65
CA GLY A 245 14.84 -16.46 5.04
C GLY A 245 14.16 -17.73 5.57
N ASP A 246 13.26 -18.36 4.79
CA ASP A 246 12.76 -19.69 5.16
C ASP A 246 13.88 -20.74 5.04
N PRO A 247 14.02 -21.69 5.99
CA PRO A 247 15.05 -22.72 5.95
C PRO A 247 15.05 -23.58 4.67
N LEU A 248 13.93 -23.66 3.96
CA LEU A 248 13.83 -24.35 2.67
C LEU A 248 14.30 -23.48 1.48
N VAL A 249 14.64 -22.20 1.73
CA VAL A 249 15.15 -21.24 0.72
C VAL A 249 16.36 -20.50 1.30
N PRO A 250 17.46 -21.20 1.63
CA PRO A 250 18.60 -20.65 2.37
C PRO A 250 19.40 -19.62 1.57
N GLU A 251 19.26 -19.61 0.25
CA GLU A 251 19.99 -18.71 -0.66
C GLU A 251 19.58 -17.24 -0.55
N ARG A 252 18.49 -16.92 0.14
CA ARG A 252 17.98 -15.55 0.28
C ARG A 252 17.64 -15.24 1.73
N PRO A 253 18.60 -14.73 2.53
CA PRO A 253 18.31 -14.29 3.89
C PRO A 253 17.31 -13.12 3.87
N ALA A 254 16.37 -13.14 4.80
CA ALA A 254 15.43 -12.03 5.00
C ALA A 254 16.15 -10.86 5.69
N ASP A 255 15.76 -9.64 5.32
CA ASP A 255 16.18 -8.43 6.02
C ASP A 255 14.94 -7.51 6.22
N PRO A 256 14.47 -7.32 7.44
CA PRO A 256 14.75 -8.10 8.66
C PRO A 256 14.16 -9.52 8.59
N PRO A 257 14.66 -10.47 9.38
CA PRO A 257 14.09 -11.81 9.40
C PRO A 257 12.64 -11.74 9.90
N ALA A 258 11.71 -12.18 9.06
CA ALA A 258 10.32 -12.28 9.45
C ALA A 258 10.14 -13.40 10.48
N SER A 259 9.25 -13.21 11.46
CA SER A 259 8.92 -14.24 12.44
C SER A 259 8.21 -15.44 11.79
N GLU A 260 7.44 -15.18 10.75
CA GLU A 260 6.80 -16.18 9.90
C GLU A 260 7.33 -16.04 8.48
N THR A 261 8.07 -17.04 8.02
CA THR A 261 8.65 -17.08 6.67
C THR A 261 7.88 -17.98 5.72
N ARG A 262 6.79 -18.59 6.21
CA ARG A 262 6.03 -19.60 5.48
C ARG A 262 4.54 -19.33 5.54
N PHE A 263 3.86 -19.53 4.42
CA PHE A 263 2.40 -19.51 4.34
C PHE A 263 1.92 -20.81 3.69
N ALA A 264 1.04 -21.54 4.38
CA ALA A 264 0.37 -22.73 3.83
C ALA A 264 -0.99 -22.34 3.24
N PHE A 265 -1.32 -22.89 2.07
CA PHE A 265 -2.63 -22.72 1.46
C PHE A 265 -3.58 -23.81 1.95
N ILE A 266 -4.46 -23.43 2.90
CA ILE A 266 -5.36 -24.36 3.59
C ILE A 266 -6.79 -23.83 3.47
N ASN A 267 -7.73 -24.67 3.01
CA ASN A 267 -9.14 -24.31 2.85
C ASN A 267 -9.37 -23.02 2.05
N GLY A 268 -8.63 -22.84 0.96
CA GLY A 268 -8.77 -21.65 0.07
C GLY A 268 -8.09 -20.39 0.59
N ARG A 269 -7.33 -20.45 1.69
CA ARG A 269 -6.70 -19.27 2.31
C ARG A 269 -5.24 -19.52 2.64
N TRP A 270 -4.42 -18.48 2.54
CA TRP A 270 -3.03 -18.50 3.03
C TRP A 270 -3.00 -18.32 4.55
N ARG A 271 -2.28 -19.19 5.24
CA ARG A 271 -2.07 -19.15 6.69
C ARG A 271 -0.60 -19.07 6.99
N ALA A 272 -0.22 -18.06 7.77
CA ALA A 272 1.15 -17.93 8.23
C ALA A 272 1.52 -19.05 9.20
N GLU A 273 2.68 -19.64 9.00
CA GLU A 273 3.24 -20.69 9.85
C GLU A 273 4.65 -20.28 10.28
N ALA A 274 4.99 -20.58 11.53
CA ALA A 274 6.38 -20.48 11.97
C ALA A 274 7.21 -21.52 11.18
N ALA A 275 8.41 -21.12 10.75
CA ALA A 275 9.33 -22.07 10.13
C ALA A 275 9.63 -23.20 11.13
N ARG A 276 9.28 -24.44 10.78
CA ARG A 276 9.71 -25.59 11.57
C ARG A 276 11.18 -25.84 11.22
N THR A 277 12.03 -25.75 12.20
CA THR A 277 13.45 -26.13 12.14
C THR A 277 13.60 -27.63 11.81
#